data_f4d2d2cea6f615a4baed81b2a988d251
#
_entry.id   f4d2d2cea6f615a4baed81b2a988d251
#
_cell.length_a   1.000
_cell.length_b   1.000
_cell.length_c   1.000
_cell.angle_alpha   90.00
_cell.angle_beta   90.00
_cell.angle_gamma   90.00
#
_symmetry.space_group_name_H-M   'P 1'
#
loop_
_entity.id
_entity.type
_entity.pdbx_description
1 polymer ?
#
loop_
_entity_poly.entity_id
_entity_poly.type
_entity_poly.pdbx_seq_one_letter_code
_entity_poly.pdbx_strand_id
1 'polypeptide(L)'
;MTTDAAAHEPSAGTSRRDVLLKVAADLFLRNSYDGVTVDMICTAAGISGPGLYNHFENKLALLVAVVESPLAALHQFARETAEAEPDPRTALEILVDFHIRSVIGAAPTTLIFMKNEHALPEKDRRRIRREMNLYAEEWISIVSILRPDLSEPEVRLLTHTVFSMLNSVATLNKGLDHDSIIKTMSTAAIKALTSPSGE
;
A
#
# COMPACT_ATOMS: atom_id res chain seq x y z
N MET A 1 -14.51 43.65 -4.78
CA MET A 1 -14.16 42.74 -3.70
C MET A 1 -13.67 41.45 -4.39
N THR A 2 -12.37 41.37 -4.56
CA THR A 2 -11.66 40.27 -5.21
C THR A 2 -11.38 39.22 -4.18
N THR A 3 -11.99 38.03 -4.35
CA THR A 3 -11.72 36.87 -3.50
C THR A 3 -10.47 36.18 -4.04
N ASP A 4 -9.41 36.34 -3.28
CA ASP A 4 -8.11 35.71 -3.50
C ASP A 4 -8.22 34.23 -3.23
N ALA A 5 -8.15 33.42 -4.29
CA ALA A 5 -8.06 31.97 -4.19
C ALA A 5 -6.59 31.63 -3.88
N ALA A 6 -6.28 31.53 -2.60
CA ALA A 6 -4.98 31.07 -2.13
C ALA A 6 -4.68 29.69 -2.69
N ALA A 7 -3.81 29.61 -3.68
CA ALA A 7 -3.19 28.39 -4.14
C ALA A 7 -2.40 27.80 -2.96
N HIS A 8 -2.81 26.62 -2.52
CA HIS A 8 -2.13 25.85 -1.48
C HIS A 8 -0.77 25.41 -2.03
N GLU A 9 0.31 26.11 -1.67
CA GLU A 9 1.67 25.67 -1.98
C GLU A 9 1.98 24.37 -1.20
N PRO A 10 2.51 23.31 -1.87
CA PRO A 10 2.90 22.09 -1.18
C PRO A 10 4.04 22.39 -0.20
N SER A 11 3.92 21.86 1.03
CA SER A 11 4.95 21.96 2.06
C SER A 11 6.29 21.43 1.54
N ALA A 12 7.38 22.09 1.92
CA ALA A 12 8.75 21.78 1.52
C ALA A 12 9.07 20.28 1.76
N GLY A 13 9.17 19.49 0.67
CA GLY A 13 9.55 18.07 0.70
C GLY A 13 8.81 17.14 -0.26
N THR A 14 7.58 17.47 -0.67
CA THR A 14 6.80 16.57 -1.56
C THR A 14 7.04 16.93 -3.02
N SER A 15 7.60 16.00 -3.81
CA SER A 15 7.83 16.24 -5.23
C SER A 15 6.50 16.33 -6.01
N ARG A 16 6.49 17.05 -7.15
CA ARG A 16 5.30 17.07 -8.03
C ARG A 16 4.91 15.69 -8.52
N ARG A 17 5.89 14.81 -8.67
CA ARG A 17 5.68 13.40 -9.02
C ARG A 17 4.90 12.68 -7.92
N ASP A 18 5.22 12.91 -6.65
CA ASP A 18 4.54 12.28 -5.52
C ASP A 18 3.10 12.78 -5.36
N VAL A 19 2.86 14.09 -5.61
CA VAL A 19 1.50 14.64 -5.66
C VAL A 19 0.67 13.93 -6.74
N LEU A 20 1.24 13.74 -7.94
CA LEU A 20 0.57 13.03 -9.03
C LEU A 20 0.26 11.59 -8.66
N LEU A 21 1.20 10.86 -8.07
CA LEU A 21 1.00 9.48 -7.63
C LEU A 21 -0.13 9.38 -6.60
N LYS A 22 -0.15 10.28 -5.61
CA LYS A 22 -1.18 10.30 -4.56
C LYS A 22 -2.57 10.58 -5.13
N VAL A 23 -2.70 11.61 -5.95
CA VAL A 23 -3.97 11.98 -6.59
C VAL A 23 -4.48 10.87 -7.52
N ALA A 24 -3.59 10.30 -8.32
CA ALA A 24 -3.94 9.22 -9.23
C ALA A 24 -4.34 7.94 -8.47
N ALA A 25 -3.68 7.63 -7.36
CA ALA A 25 -4.03 6.51 -6.49
C ALA A 25 -5.49 6.60 -5.99
N ASP A 26 -5.88 7.76 -5.47
CA ASP A 26 -7.25 8.02 -5.01
C ASP A 26 -8.27 7.91 -6.14
N LEU A 27 -7.95 8.47 -7.30
CA LEU A 27 -8.85 8.42 -8.47
C LEU A 27 -9.02 6.99 -8.99
N PHE A 28 -7.93 6.23 -9.17
CA PHE A 28 -7.99 4.83 -9.62
C PHE A 28 -8.67 3.91 -8.62
N LEU A 29 -8.53 4.18 -7.31
CA LEU A 29 -9.25 3.43 -6.29
C LEU A 29 -10.76 3.68 -6.37
N ARG A 30 -11.20 4.92 -6.57
CA ARG A 30 -12.63 5.28 -6.59
C ARG A 30 -13.32 4.91 -7.91
N ASN A 31 -12.71 5.24 -9.05
CA ASN A 31 -13.37 5.24 -10.35
C ASN A 31 -12.87 4.16 -11.31
N SER A 32 -11.87 3.35 -10.95
CA SER A 32 -11.11 2.45 -11.83
C SER A 32 -10.39 3.19 -12.99
N TYR A 33 -9.55 2.43 -13.72
CA TYR A 33 -8.75 2.99 -14.82
C TYR A 33 -9.60 3.61 -15.93
N ASP A 34 -10.67 2.93 -16.34
CA ASP A 34 -11.49 3.37 -17.46
C ASP A 34 -12.30 4.63 -17.14
N GLY A 35 -12.72 4.78 -15.87
CA GLY A 35 -13.46 5.94 -15.40
C GLY A 35 -12.59 7.18 -15.07
N VAL A 36 -11.26 7.07 -15.14
CA VAL A 36 -10.32 8.18 -14.85
C VAL A 36 -9.76 8.73 -16.15
N THR A 37 -9.87 10.05 -16.36
CA THR A 37 -9.24 10.76 -17.47
C THR A 37 -7.96 11.48 -17.02
N VAL A 38 -7.08 11.81 -17.98
CA VAL A 38 -5.89 12.63 -17.71
C VAL A 38 -6.29 14.01 -17.17
N ASP A 39 -7.35 14.60 -17.70
CA ASP A 39 -7.85 15.91 -17.26
C ASP A 39 -8.33 15.87 -15.80
N MET A 40 -8.98 14.78 -15.35
CA MET A 40 -9.36 14.60 -13.95
C MET A 40 -8.11 14.58 -13.05
N ILE A 41 -7.08 13.86 -13.45
CA ILE A 41 -5.81 13.80 -12.70
C ILE A 41 -5.14 15.17 -12.65
N CYS A 42 -5.03 15.84 -13.78
CA CYS A 42 -4.41 17.16 -13.88
C CYS A 42 -5.14 18.20 -13.04
N THR A 43 -6.48 18.23 -13.11
CA THR A 43 -7.32 19.14 -12.32
C THR A 43 -7.13 18.88 -10.83
N ALA A 44 -7.19 17.62 -10.40
CA ALA A 44 -7.05 17.27 -8.99
C ALA A 44 -5.63 17.50 -8.45
N ALA A 45 -4.60 17.38 -9.29
CA ALA A 45 -3.21 17.64 -8.93
C ALA A 45 -2.79 19.11 -9.08
N GLY A 46 -3.65 19.98 -9.63
CA GLY A 46 -3.34 21.40 -9.87
C GLY A 46 -2.24 21.60 -10.91
N ILE A 47 -2.17 20.76 -11.95
CA ILE A 47 -1.16 20.84 -13.02
C ILE A 47 -1.81 20.87 -14.40
N SER A 48 -1.04 21.26 -15.43
CA SER A 48 -1.44 21.18 -16.83
C SER A 48 -1.21 19.78 -17.42
N GLY A 49 -1.89 19.43 -18.52
CA GLY A 49 -1.63 18.19 -19.27
C GLY A 49 -0.15 17.99 -19.63
N PRO A 50 0.53 18.96 -20.25
CA PRO A 50 1.98 18.89 -20.48
C PRO A 50 2.78 18.62 -19.20
N GLY A 51 2.37 19.17 -18.06
CA GLY A 51 3.00 18.95 -16.76
C GLY A 51 2.95 17.48 -16.30
N LEU A 52 1.85 16.78 -16.57
CA LEU A 52 1.75 15.34 -16.30
C LEU A 52 2.70 14.53 -17.19
N TYR A 53 2.74 14.85 -18.50
CA TYR A 53 3.56 14.13 -19.46
C TYR A 53 5.08 14.33 -19.24
N ASN A 54 5.50 15.36 -18.50
CA ASN A 54 6.90 15.50 -18.05
C ASN A 54 7.31 14.44 -17.02
N HIS A 55 6.34 13.82 -16.34
CA HIS A 55 6.60 12.81 -15.29
C HIS A 55 6.21 11.39 -15.71
N PHE A 56 5.19 11.22 -16.55
CA PHE A 56 4.66 9.92 -16.96
C PHE A 56 4.31 9.94 -18.45
N GLU A 57 4.79 8.99 -19.19
CA GLU A 57 4.57 8.87 -20.64
C GLU A 57 3.08 8.86 -21.04
N ASN A 58 2.27 8.21 -20.24
CA ASN A 58 0.82 8.09 -20.43
C ASN A 58 0.10 7.70 -19.14
N LYS A 59 -1.24 7.67 -19.18
CA LYS A 59 -2.08 7.29 -18.03
C LYS A 59 -1.78 5.87 -17.52
N LEU A 60 -1.41 4.95 -18.42
CA LEU A 60 -1.06 3.57 -18.04
C LEU A 60 0.26 3.53 -17.27
N ALA A 61 1.29 4.25 -17.70
CA ALA A 61 2.55 4.37 -16.99
C ALA A 61 2.35 4.97 -15.57
N LEU A 62 1.42 5.90 -15.44
CA LEU A 62 1.04 6.44 -14.13
C LEU A 62 0.35 5.38 -13.25
N LEU A 63 -0.59 4.59 -13.80
CA LEU A 63 -1.23 3.49 -13.05
C LEU A 63 -0.18 2.47 -12.57
N VAL A 64 0.73 2.06 -13.45
CA VAL A 64 1.83 1.15 -13.10
C VAL A 64 2.66 1.73 -11.94
N ALA A 65 3.06 3.00 -12.03
CA ALA A 65 3.87 3.64 -10.99
C ALA A 65 3.12 3.81 -9.66
N VAL A 66 1.81 4.05 -9.69
CA VAL A 66 0.93 4.13 -8.50
C VAL A 66 0.92 2.81 -7.73
N VAL A 67 1.02 1.68 -8.42
CA VAL A 67 1.04 0.36 -7.78
C VAL A 67 2.46 -0.05 -7.40
N GLU A 68 3.43 0.10 -8.30
CA GLU A 68 4.78 -0.43 -8.09
C GLU A 68 5.61 0.35 -7.08
N SER A 69 5.53 1.68 -7.09
CA SER A 69 6.39 2.50 -6.23
C SER A 69 6.15 2.26 -4.73
N PRO A 70 4.90 2.27 -4.22
CA PRO A 70 4.66 1.94 -2.81
C PRO A 70 4.99 0.48 -2.48
N LEU A 71 4.71 -0.45 -3.39
CA LEU A 71 4.96 -1.88 -3.18
C LEU A 71 6.46 -2.18 -3.06
N ALA A 72 7.28 -1.57 -3.92
CA ALA A 72 8.75 -1.69 -3.82
C ALA A 72 9.28 -1.13 -2.49
N ALA A 73 8.72 -0.02 -2.01
CA ALA A 73 9.08 0.55 -0.71
C ALA A 73 8.70 -0.37 0.46
N LEU A 74 7.51 -0.99 0.41
CA LEU A 74 7.07 -1.97 1.40
C LEU A 74 8.00 -3.18 1.44
N HIS A 75 8.33 -3.75 0.28
CA HIS A 75 9.21 -4.92 0.19
C HIS A 75 10.64 -4.58 0.66
N GLN A 76 11.19 -3.45 0.22
CA GLN A 76 12.51 -3.01 0.68
C GLN A 76 12.56 -2.87 2.20
N PHE A 77 11.57 -2.21 2.80
CA PHE A 77 11.49 -2.03 4.25
C PHE A 77 11.38 -3.38 4.98
N ALA A 78 10.57 -4.32 4.47
CA ALA A 78 10.41 -5.63 5.09
C ALA A 78 11.73 -6.42 5.08
N ARG A 79 12.44 -6.41 3.95
CA ARG A 79 13.74 -7.06 3.83
C ARG A 79 14.78 -6.44 4.78
N GLU A 80 14.88 -5.12 4.80
CA GLU A 80 15.81 -4.41 5.69
C GLU A 80 15.50 -4.69 7.17
N THR A 81 14.21 -4.78 7.53
CA THR A 81 13.79 -5.15 8.90
C THR A 81 14.19 -6.58 9.24
N ALA A 82 13.92 -7.54 8.33
CA ALA A 82 14.26 -8.94 8.55
C ALA A 82 15.78 -9.17 8.66
N GLU A 83 16.59 -8.37 7.96
CA GLU A 83 18.05 -8.42 8.03
C GLU A 83 18.63 -7.76 9.30
N ALA A 84 17.98 -6.68 9.78
CA ALA A 84 18.50 -5.86 10.88
C ALA A 84 18.01 -6.28 12.26
N GLU A 85 16.82 -6.86 12.37
CA GLU A 85 16.20 -7.22 13.66
C GLU A 85 16.28 -8.74 13.90
N PRO A 86 17.12 -9.18 14.86
CA PRO A 86 17.33 -10.60 15.10
C PRO A 86 16.17 -11.28 15.86
N ASP A 87 15.34 -10.51 16.59
CA ASP A 87 14.18 -11.08 17.27
C ASP A 87 12.98 -11.10 16.31
N PRO A 88 12.49 -12.29 15.90
CA PRO A 88 11.40 -12.41 14.92
C PRO A 88 10.09 -11.80 15.43
N ARG A 89 9.87 -11.73 16.73
CA ARG A 89 8.68 -11.09 17.31
C ARG A 89 8.73 -9.58 17.12
N THR A 90 9.84 -8.98 17.44
CA THR A 90 10.08 -7.54 17.27
C THR A 90 10.05 -7.16 15.79
N ALA A 91 10.68 -7.95 14.90
CA ALA A 91 10.63 -7.76 13.47
C ALA A 91 9.18 -7.74 12.94
N LEU A 92 8.37 -8.72 13.37
CA LEU A 92 6.96 -8.78 12.98
C LEU A 92 6.17 -7.57 13.46
N GLU A 93 6.38 -7.10 14.68
CA GLU A 93 5.72 -5.92 15.25
C GLU A 93 6.05 -4.65 14.44
N ILE A 94 7.32 -4.47 14.04
CA ILE A 94 7.77 -3.38 13.16
C ILE A 94 7.07 -3.46 11.81
N LEU A 95 7.01 -4.64 11.19
CA LEU A 95 6.38 -4.82 9.89
C LEU A 95 4.87 -4.54 9.93
N VAL A 96 4.19 -5.00 10.97
CA VAL A 96 2.75 -4.75 11.17
C VAL A 96 2.47 -3.26 11.31
N ASP A 97 3.22 -2.55 12.17
CA ASP A 97 3.05 -1.10 12.35
C ASP A 97 3.28 -0.33 11.04
N PHE A 98 4.36 -0.66 10.33
CA PHE A 98 4.69 -0.02 9.05
C PHE A 98 3.63 -0.27 7.98
N HIS A 99 3.13 -1.51 7.86
CA HIS A 99 2.06 -1.84 6.90
C HIS A 99 0.77 -1.05 7.19
N ILE A 100 0.33 -1.01 8.46
CA ILE A 100 -0.88 -0.27 8.83
C ILE A 100 -0.73 1.21 8.53
N ARG A 101 0.41 1.82 8.87
CA ARG A 101 0.66 3.24 8.57
C ARG A 101 0.67 3.52 7.08
N SER A 102 1.18 2.59 6.27
CA SER A 102 1.16 2.72 4.81
C SER A 102 -0.26 2.70 4.25
N VAL A 103 -1.14 1.86 4.81
CA VAL A 103 -2.54 1.76 4.40
C VAL A 103 -3.36 2.98 4.84
N ILE A 104 -3.08 3.54 6.04
CA ILE A 104 -3.75 4.75 6.54
C ILE A 104 -3.29 5.98 5.76
N GLY A 105 -2.00 6.07 5.45
CA GLY A 105 -1.39 7.24 4.79
C GLY A 105 -1.62 7.34 3.28
N ALA A 106 -1.99 6.24 2.64
CA ALA A 106 -2.18 6.17 1.19
C ALA A 106 -3.29 5.16 0.83
N ALA A 107 -3.77 5.23 -0.39
CA ALA A 107 -4.70 4.23 -0.90
C ALA A 107 -4.00 2.85 -1.00
N PRO A 108 -4.63 1.75 -0.52
CA PRO A 108 -4.01 0.44 -0.51
C PRO A 108 -3.66 -0.04 -1.91
N THR A 109 -2.39 -0.23 -2.15
CA THR A 109 -1.82 -0.66 -3.43
C THR A 109 -2.48 -1.94 -3.96
N THR A 110 -2.72 -2.92 -3.08
CA THR A 110 -3.39 -4.17 -3.44
C THR A 110 -4.81 -3.95 -3.98
N LEU A 111 -5.59 -3.06 -3.35
CA LEU A 111 -6.95 -2.76 -3.81
C LEU A 111 -6.94 -1.99 -5.14
N ILE A 112 -5.99 -1.07 -5.33
CA ILE A 112 -5.81 -0.38 -6.62
C ILE A 112 -5.46 -1.39 -7.70
N PHE A 113 -4.51 -2.30 -7.43
CA PHE A 113 -4.12 -3.36 -8.36
C PHE A 113 -5.31 -4.23 -8.74
N MET A 114 -6.01 -4.83 -7.77
CA MET A 114 -7.15 -5.71 -8.03
C MET A 114 -8.25 -5.04 -8.86
N LYS A 115 -8.54 -3.77 -8.55
CA LYS A 115 -9.57 -3.01 -9.26
C LYS A 115 -9.20 -2.67 -10.69
N ASN A 116 -7.91 -2.50 -10.99
CA ASN A 116 -7.41 -1.98 -12.26
C ASN A 116 -6.58 -3.02 -13.04
N GLU A 117 -6.50 -4.25 -12.57
CA GLU A 117 -5.69 -5.32 -13.17
C GLU A 117 -6.00 -5.56 -14.65
N HIS A 118 -7.29 -5.42 -15.03
CA HIS A 118 -7.75 -5.58 -16.41
C HIS A 118 -7.11 -4.60 -17.40
N ALA A 119 -6.73 -3.40 -16.94
CA ALA A 119 -6.10 -2.38 -17.77
C ALA A 119 -4.58 -2.57 -17.92
N LEU A 120 -3.96 -3.39 -17.06
CA LEU A 120 -2.52 -3.59 -17.08
C LEU A 120 -2.10 -4.63 -18.12
N PRO A 121 -1.04 -4.37 -18.91
CA PRO A 121 -0.41 -5.38 -19.75
C PRO A 121 0.05 -6.60 -18.92
N GLU A 122 0.03 -7.78 -19.53
CA GLU A 122 0.39 -9.03 -18.87
C GLU A 122 1.79 -8.98 -18.23
N LYS A 123 2.76 -8.35 -18.89
CA LYS A 123 4.12 -8.15 -18.38
C LYS A 123 4.11 -7.39 -17.04
N ASP A 124 3.33 -6.30 -16.95
CA ASP A 124 3.26 -5.47 -15.76
C ASP A 124 2.50 -6.18 -14.63
N ARG A 125 1.39 -6.89 -14.97
CA ARG A 125 0.68 -7.73 -14.00
C ARG A 125 1.58 -8.77 -13.34
N ARG A 126 2.39 -9.50 -14.14
CA ARG A 126 3.32 -10.51 -13.62
C ARG A 126 4.39 -9.89 -12.72
N ARG A 127 4.92 -8.73 -13.11
CA ARG A 127 5.94 -8.02 -12.32
C ARG A 127 5.37 -7.56 -10.98
N ILE A 128 4.20 -6.94 -10.98
CA ILE A 128 3.52 -6.49 -9.76
C ILE A 128 3.20 -7.67 -8.84
N ARG A 129 2.62 -8.75 -9.37
CA ARG A 129 2.32 -9.95 -8.58
C ARG A 129 3.58 -10.59 -7.99
N ARG A 130 4.68 -10.61 -8.73
CA ARG A 130 5.94 -11.09 -8.21
C ARG A 130 6.42 -10.25 -7.03
N GLU A 131 6.34 -8.94 -7.13
CA GLU A 131 6.75 -8.03 -6.05
C GLU A 131 5.86 -8.20 -4.81
N MET A 132 4.54 -8.34 -5.00
CA MET A 132 3.61 -8.65 -3.90
C MET A 132 3.97 -9.96 -3.20
N ASN A 133 4.33 -10.99 -3.97
CA ASN A 133 4.75 -12.26 -3.41
C ASN A 133 6.07 -12.13 -2.64
N LEU A 134 7.07 -11.43 -3.17
CA LEU A 134 8.33 -11.20 -2.47
C LEU A 134 8.12 -10.49 -1.14
N TYR A 135 7.27 -9.45 -1.11
CA TYR A 135 6.89 -8.80 0.14
C TYR A 135 6.25 -9.76 1.14
N ALA A 136 5.35 -10.64 0.67
CA ALA A 136 4.70 -11.63 1.52
C ALA A 136 5.69 -12.68 2.05
N GLU A 137 6.70 -13.09 1.26
CA GLU A 137 7.72 -14.07 1.68
C GLU A 137 8.55 -13.58 2.87
N GLU A 138 8.84 -12.27 2.97
CA GLU A 138 9.54 -11.72 4.15
C GLU A 138 8.72 -11.94 5.43
N TRP A 139 7.42 -11.72 5.38
CA TRP A 139 6.53 -11.97 6.51
C TRP A 139 6.38 -13.46 6.82
N ILE A 140 6.20 -14.29 5.78
CA ILE A 140 6.07 -15.75 5.90
C ILE A 140 7.29 -16.34 6.58
N SER A 141 8.49 -15.89 6.23
CA SER A 141 9.74 -16.33 6.86
C SER A 141 9.75 -16.06 8.36
N ILE A 142 9.36 -14.86 8.77
CA ILE A 142 9.29 -14.48 10.19
C ILE A 142 8.20 -15.27 10.93
N VAL A 143 7.01 -15.35 10.35
CA VAL A 143 5.87 -16.07 10.95
C VAL A 143 6.16 -17.56 11.08
N SER A 144 6.88 -18.18 10.13
CA SER A 144 7.29 -19.59 10.21
C SER A 144 8.17 -19.89 11.43
N ILE A 145 9.03 -18.95 11.83
CA ILE A 145 9.85 -19.08 13.05
C ILE A 145 8.96 -18.98 14.30
N LEU A 146 7.98 -18.10 14.31
CA LEU A 146 7.08 -17.85 15.44
C LEU A 146 5.98 -18.92 15.58
N ARG A 147 5.66 -19.63 14.50
CA ARG A 147 4.59 -20.63 14.43
C ARG A 147 5.11 -21.98 13.92
N PRO A 148 6.02 -22.63 14.67
CA PRO A 148 6.54 -23.95 14.29
C PRO A 148 5.48 -25.07 14.37
N ASP A 149 4.30 -24.76 14.93
CA ASP A 149 3.12 -25.64 15.00
C ASP A 149 2.33 -25.69 13.68
N LEU A 150 2.55 -24.74 12.76
CA LEU A 150 1.87 -24.65 11.47
C LEU A 150 2.73 -25.18 10.32
N SER A 151 2.08 -25.84 9.37
CA SER A 151 2.70 -26.17 8.07
C SER A 151 2.89 -24.92 7.20
N GLU A 152 3.81 -25.00 6.23
CA GLU A 152 4.04 -23.88 5.30
C GLU A 152 2.77 -23.33 4.61
N PRO A 153 1.85 -24.18 4.08
CA PRO A 153 0.59 -23.69 3.51
C PRO A 153 -0.30 -22.95 4.52
N GLU A 154 -0.31 -23.40 5.80
CA GLU A 154 -1.08 -22.75 6.85
C GLU A 154 -0.49 -21.36 7.21
N VAL A 155 0.84 -21.26 7.32
CA VAL A 155 1.51 -19.97 7.54
C VAL A 155 1.21 -19.01 6.38
N ARG A 156 1.28 -19.46 5.14
CA ARG A 156 0.92 -18.65 3.95
C ARG A 156 -0.52 -18.17 4.02
N LEU A 157 -1.46 -19.07 4.27
CA LEU A 157 -2.87 -18.72 4.38
C LEU A 157 -3.10 -17.70 5.49
N LEU A 158 -2.53 -17.92 6.67
CA LEU A 158 -2.64 -17.02 7.82
C LEU A 158 -2.09 -15.63 7.50
N THR A 159 -0.88 -15.55 6.92
CA THR A 159 -0.24 -14.28 6.56
C THR A 159 -1.07 -13.51 5.54
N HIS A 160 -1.57 -14.15 4.48
CA HIS A 160 -2.42 -13.50 3.48
C HIS A 160 -3.79 -13.08 4.06
N THR A 161 -4.33 -13.83 5.01
CA THR A 161 -5.57 -13.45 5.72
C THR A 161 -5.35 -12.18 6.54
N VAL A 162 -4.22 -12.09 7.25
CA VAL A 162 -3.86 -10.89 8.02
C VAL A 162 -3.62 -9.70 7.09
N PHE A 163 -2.96 -9.85 5.94
CA PHE A 163 -2.86 -8.77 4.95
C PHE A 163 -4.24 -8.26 4.50
N SER A 164 -5.19 -9.17 4.24
CA SER A 164 -6.55 -8.79 3.86
C SER A 164 -7.25 -8.02 4.98
N MET A 165 -7.07 -8.46 6.23
CA MET A 165 -7.57 -7.75 7.41
C MET A 165 -6.95 -6.35 7.54
N LEU A 166 -5.64 -6.21 7.43
CA LEU A 166 -4.94 -4.93 7.54
C LEU A 166 -5.35 -3.97 6.41
N ASN A 167 -5.44 -4.46 5.18
CA ASN A 167 -5.88 -3.65 4.03
C ASN A 167 -7.34 -3.18 4.13
N SER A 168 -8.20 -3.86 4.90
CA SER A 168 -9.60 -3.45 5.10
C SER A 168 -9.76 -2.11 5.81
N VAL A 169 -8.74 -1.67 6.55
CA VAL A 169 -8.72 -0.37 7.23
C VAL A 169 -9.01 0.79 6.28
N ALA A 170 -8.54 0.71 5.03
CA ALA A 170 -8.79 1.74 4.03
C ALA A 170 -10.28 1.99 3.74
N THR A 171 -11.14 1.01 3.97
CA THR A 171 -12.56 1.08 3.67
C THR A 171 -13.45 1.11 4.92
N LEU A 172 -12.96 0.61 6.05
CA LEU A 172 -13.76 0.39 7.26
C LEU A 172 -13.51 1.38 8.41
N ASN A 173 -12.49 2.21 8.32
CA ASN A 173 -12.05 3.07 9.44
C ASN A 173 -12.93 4.31 9.69
N LYS A 174 -14.23 4.21 9.61
CA LYS A 174 -15.14 5.35 9.76
C LYS A 174 -15.22 5.82 11.21
N GLY A 175 -14.62 6.98 11.50
CA GLY A 175 -14.81 7.69 12.76
C GLY A 175 -13.79 7.39 13.86
N LEU A 176 -12.73 6.61 13.58
CA LEU A 176 -11.63 6.41 14.51
C LEU A 176 -10.43 7.29 14.12
N ASP A 177 -9.68 7.76 15.12
CA ASP A 177 -8.39 8.41 14.91
C ASP A 177 -7.32 7.36 14.52
N HIS A 178 -6.23 7.84 13.91
CA HIS A 178 -5.17 6.98 13.40
C HIS A 178 -4.52 6.12 14.49
N ASP A 179 -4.30 6.66 15.68
CA ASP A 179 -3.63 5.94 16.78
C ASP A 179 -4.52 4.80 17.30
N SER A 180 -5.82 5.03 17.41
CA SER A 180 -6.80 3.99 17.76
C SER A 180 -6.84 2.86 16.71
N ILE A 181 -6.79 3.21 15.42
CA ILE A 181 -6.75 2.24 14.33
C ILE A 181 -5.46 1.41 14.42
N ILE A 182 -4.29 2.08 14.50
CA ILE A 182 -3.00 1.42 14.56
C ILE A 182 -2.97 0.45 15.75
N LYS A 183 -3.31 0.92 16.94
CA LYS A 183 -3.33 0.10 18.16
C LYS A 183 -4.23 -1.13 18.03
N THR A 184 -5.45 -0.95 17.55
CA THR A 184 -6.44 -2.03 17.43
C THR A 184 -5.98 -3.07 16.42
N MET A 185 -5.57 -2.62 15.22
CA MET A 185 -5.19 -3.52 14.14
C MET A 185 -3.85 -4.20 14.37
N SER A 186 -2.87 -3.51 14.97
CA SER A 186 -1.60 -4.14 15.38
C SER A 186 -1.84 -5.25 16.40
N THR A 187 -2.65 -4.96 17.43
CA THR A 187 -2.98 -5.97 18.44
C THR A 187 -3.65 -7.20 17.82
N ALA A 188 -4.62 -6.99 16.93
CA ALA A 188 -5.33 -8.09 16.26
C ALA A 188 -4.40 -8.90 15.34
N ALA A 189 -3.58 -8.21 14.53
CA ALA A 189 -2.66 -8.85 13.59
C ALA A 189 -1.58 -9.67 14.32
N ILE A 190 -0.93 -9.08 15.31
CA ILE A 190 0.11 -9.76 16.09
C ILE A 190 -0.47 -10.98 16.80
N LYS A 191 -1.64 -10.82 17.43
CA LYS A 191 -2.31 -11.95 18.08
C LYS A 191 -2.64 -13.07 17.10
N ALA A 192 -3.20 -12.74 15.94
CA ALA A 192 -3.53 -13.72 14.91
C ALA A 192 -2.29 -14.48 14.41
N LEU A 193 -1.17 -13.76 14.18
CA LEU A 193 0.05 -14.33 13.63
C LEU A 193 0.89 -15.12 14.65
N THR A 194 0.70 -14.92 15.96
CA THR A 194 1.59 -15.47 16.98
C THR A 194 0.93 -16.36 18.02
N SER A 195 -0.42 -16.39 18.11
CA SER A 195 -1.11 -17.29 19.04
C SER A 195 -1.11 -18.72 18.51
N PRO A 196 -0.79 -19.74 19.35
CA PRO A 196 -0.90 -21.15 18.98
C PRO A 196 -2.31 -21.53 18.54
N SER A 197 -2.43 -22.50 17.64
CA SER A 197 -3.72 -23.04 17.23
C SER A 197 -4.25 -23.93 18.37
N GLY A 198 -5.25 -23.47 19.15
CA GLY A 198 -5.89 -24.32 20.16
C GLY A 198 -6.06 -23.74 21.57
N GLU A 199 -5.88 -22.43 21.75
CA GLU A 199 -6.33 -21.73 22.97
C GLU A 199 -7.54 -20.82 22.70
#